data_9dfb230702188452d894cf5a5d5447fb
#
_entry.id   9dfb230702188452d894cf5a5d5447fb
#
_cell.length_a   1.000
_cell.length_b   1.000
_cell.length_c   1.000
_cell.angle_alpha   90.00
_cell.angle_beta   90.00
_cell.angle_gamma   90.00
#
_symmetry.space_group_name_H-M   'P 1'
#
loop_
_entity.id
_entity.type
_entity.pdbx_description
1 polymer ?
#
loop_
_entity_poly.entity_id
_entity_poly.type
_entity_poly.pdbx_seq_one_letter_code
_entity_poly.pdbx_strand_id
1 'polypeptide(L)'
;MIKLRQLSTTDAGFEADFLRLLHWSAETDTAIEERVAQILADVKARGDAAVLEYTARFDHLQAAGMAELELTQDEMQAAFAAISPAQRNALSAAALRVRSYHERQKIHSGLSWSYRDEDGSLLGQKVTPLDRVGIYVPGGKAAYPSSVLMNAIPAQVAGVPEIIMVVPTPGGEKNPLVLAAAHVAGVHRVFTIGGAQAVGALAYGTATIPRVDKITGPGNAYVASAKKHVFGQVGIDMIAGPSEILVLADGSTPPDWVAMDLFSQAEHDELAQSILLCPEAAYIEQVRQAIIRLLPQMPRRAIIRASLEGRGALILTRSMEEACAISNRIAPEHLEVSSRDPQRWEPLLRHAGAIFLGAYTSESLGDYCAGPNHVLPTSGTARFSSPLGVYDFQKRSSLIEVSQAGAQRLGPIAAELAYGEGLQGHAMAAEMRLNKPGAEV
;
A
#
# COMPACT_ATOMS: atom_id res chain seq x y z
N MET A 1 18.08 -30.44 -6.48
CA MET A 1 17.04 -30.02 -7.47
C MET A 1 15.99 -29.26 -6.68
N ILE A 2 15.45 -28.14 -7.20
CA ILE A 2 14.37 -27.39 -6.53
C ILE A 2 13.10 -28.21 -6.45
N LYS A 3 12.38 -28.15 -5.31
CA LYS A 3 11.10 -28.84 -5.07
C LYS A 3 9.96 -27.86 -5.25
N LEU A 4 9.41 -27.78 -6.46
CA LEU A 4 8.24 -26.94 -6.76
C LEU A 4 6.96 -27.71 -6.47
N ARG A 5 6.02 -27.08 -5.75
CA ARG A 5 4.69 -27.63 -5.52
C ARG A 5 3.91 -27.60 -6.84
N GLN A 6 3.36 -28.72 -7.23
CA GLN A 6 2.47 -28.87 -8.39
C GLN A 6 1.10 -29.32 -7.92
N LEU A 7 0.06 -28.63 -8.36
CA LEU A 7 -1.33 -28.95 -8.02
C LEU A 7 -2.14 -29.03 -9.32
N SER A 8 -3.23 -29.77 -9.28
CA SER A 8 -4.21 -29.81 -10.34
C SER A 8 -5.62 -29.67 -9.78
N THR A 9 -6.43 -28.83 -10.39
CA THR A 9 -7.84 -28.64 -9.98
C THR A 9 -8.69 -29.89 -10.15
N THR A 10 -8.19 -30.88 -10.89
CA THR A 10 -8.85 -32.18 -11.06
C THR A 10 -8.52 -33.19 -9.98
N ASP A 11 -7.55 -32.92 -9.12
CA ASP A 11 -7.12 -33.84 -8.07
C ASP A 11 -8.10 -33.79 -6.89
N ALA A 12 -8.45 -34.94 -6.33
CA ALA A 12 -9.37 -35.05 -5.20
C ALA A 12 -8.89 -34.28 -3.94
N GLY A 13 -7.57 -34.09 -3.79
CA GLY A 13 -6.95 -33.35 -2.67
C GLY A 13 -6.76 -31.86 -2.92
N PHE A 14 -7.08 -31.37 -4.12
CA PHE A 14 -6.78 -29.98 -4.54
C PHE A 14 -7.24 -28.93 -3.52
N GLU A 15 -8.48 -29.02 -3.07
CA GLU A 15 -9.06 -28.02 -2.18
C GLU A 15 -8.30 -27.90 -0.85
N ALA A 16 -7.94 -29.03 -0.26
CA ALA A 16 -7.18 -29.06 1.00
C ALA A 16 -5.76 -28.51 0.82
N ASP A 17 -5.09 -28.85 -0.29
CA ASP A 17 -3.74 -28.35 -0.60
C ASP A 17 -3.75 -26.86 -0.94
N PHE A 18 -4.78 -26.41 -1.67
CA PHE A 18 -4.98 -25.02 -2.02
C PHE A 18 -5.25 -24.16 -0.78
N LEU A 19 -6.12 -24.59 0.12
CA LEU A 19 -6.36 -23.86 1.38
C LEU A 19 -5.09 -23.80 2.23
N ARG A 20 -4.27 -24.86 2.27
CA ARG A 20 -2.96 -24.82 2.95
C ARG A 20 -1.99 -23.83 2.28
N LEU A 21 -2.00 -23.72 0.95
CA LEU A 21 -1.18 -22.75 0.21
C LEU A 21 -1.57 -21.31 0.54
N LEU A 22 -2.88 -21.05 0.68
CA LEU A 22 -3.40 -19.72 1.00
C LEU A 22 -3.34 -19.38 2.48
N HIS A 23 -3.17 -20.39 3.34
CA HIS A 23 -3.12 -20.14 4.77
C HIS A 23 -1.87 -19.35 5.13
N TRP A 24 -2.07 -18.09 5.46
CA TRP A 24 -1.09 -17.27 6.15
C TRP A 24 -1.21 -17.61 7.63
N SER A 25 -0.24 -18.32 8.19
CA SER A 25 -0.12 -18.36 9.64
C SER A 25 0.30 -16.96 10.10
N ALA A 26 -0.70 -16.10 10.29
CA ALA A 26 -0.55 -14.99 11.19
C ALA A 26 -0.50 -15.55 12.61
N GLU A 27 0.44 -16.46 12.92
CA GLU A 27 0.91 -16.57 14.28
C GLU A 27 1.49 -15.20 14.60
N THR A 28 0.63 -14.39 15.19
CA THR A 28 1.03 -13.12 15.78
C THR A 28 2.13 -13.49 16.76
N ASP A 29 3.37 -13.20 16.41
CA ASP A 29 4.49 -13.42 17.33
C ASP A 29 4.22 -12.54 18.54
N THR A 30 3.63 -13.13 19.59
CA THR A 30 3.26 -12.45 20.83
C THR A 30 4.45 -11.69 21.40
N ALA A 31 5.66 -12.19 21.20
CA ALA A 31 6.88 -11.50 21.63
C ALA A 31 7.14 -10.22 20.83
N ILE A 32 6.81 -10.21 19.54
CA ILE A 32 6.87 -8.97 18.72
C ILE A 32 5.80 -7.98 19.18
N GLU A 33 4.56 -8.42 19.36
CA GLU A 33 3.45 -7.54 19.80
C GLU A 33 3.75 -6.89 21.16
N GLU A 34 4.20 -7.68 22.15
CA GLU A 34 4.56 -7.17 23.48
C GLU A 34 5.72 -6.16 23.42
N ARG A 35 6.76 -6.48 22.66
CA ARG A 35 7.91 -5.58 22.48
C ARG A 35 7.53 -4.29 21.80
N VAL A 36 6.71 -4.35 20.75
CA VAL A 36 6.20 -3.17 20.06
C VAL A 36 5.35 -2.32 20.97
N ALA A 37 4.44 -2.92 21.74
CA ALA A 37 3.62 -2.19 22.70
C ALA A 37 4.47 -1.43 23.73
N GLN A 38 5.54 -2.07 24.25
CA GLN A 38 6.50 -1.42 25.15
C GLN A 38 7.22 -0.25 24.50
N ILE A 39 7.74 -0.41 23.28
CA ILE A 39 8.43 0.66 22.53
C ILE A 39 7.49 1.84 22.30
N LEU A 40 6.26 1.58 21.85
CA LEU A 40 5.27 2.62 21.59
C LEU A 40 4.88 3.39 22.85
N ALA A 41 4.67 2.69 23.98
CA ALA A 41 4.39 3.31 25.26
C ALA A 41 5.55 4.21 25.73
N ASP A 42 6.78 3.76 25.53
CA ASP A 42 7.98 4.49 25.90
C ASP A 42 8.20 5.74 25.03
N VAL A 43 8.02 5.63 23.72
CA VAL A 43 8.07 6.80 22.81
C VAL A 43 7.00 7.81 23.18
N LYS A 44 5.79 7.37 23.52
CA LYS A 44 4.70 8.25 23.97
C LYS A 44 5.04 8.99 25.26
N ALA A 45 5.77 8.34 26.17
CA ALA A 45 6.12 8.91 27.48
C ALA A 45 7.37 9.81 27.43
N ARG A 46 8.42 9.40 26.70
CA ARG A 46 9.74 10.05 26.72
C ARG A 46 10.10 10.80 25.43
N GLY A 47 9.29 10.67 24.37
CA GLY A 47 9.49 11.39 23.10
C GLY A 47 10.87 11.14 22.46
N ASP A 48 11.57 12.21 22.12
CA ASP A 48 12.89 12.19 21.47
C ASP A 48 13.91 11.31 22.18
N ALA A 49 13.91 11.29 23.51
CA ALA A 49 14.87 10.49 24.30
C ALA A 49 14.69 8.98 24.06
N ALA A 50 13.45 8.51 23.96
CA ALA A 50 13.17 7.11 23.62
C ALA A 50 13.57 6.79 22.17
N VAL A 51 13.27 7.67 21.22
CA VAL A 51 13.64 7.49 19.81
C VAL A 51 15.14 7.38 19.64
N LEU A 52 15.92 8.26 20.28
CA LEU A 52 17.40 8.22 20.27
C LEU A 52 17.94 6.93 20.86
N GLU A 53 17.42 6.49 22.01
CA GLU A 53 17.85 5.25 22.67
C GLU A 53 17.60 4.02 21.80
N TYR A 54 16.39 3.90 21.21
CA TYR A 54 16.07 2.77 20.36
C TYR A 54 16.82 2.79 19.03
N THR A 55 17.08 3.97 18.46
CA THR A 55 17.90 4.12 17.25
C THR A 55 19.34 3.70 17.52
N ALA A 56 19.92 4.11 18.64
CA ALA A 56 21.24 3.65 19.04
C ALA A 56 21.29 2.13 19.26
N ARG A 57 20.25 1.55 19.84
CA ARG A 57 20.18 0.12 20.15
C ARG A 57 19.96 -0.76 18.92
N PHE A 58 19.06 -0.37 18.02
CA PHE A 58 18.61 -1.23 16.91
C PHE A 58 19.31 -0.93 15.61
N ASP A 59 19.62 0.35 15.35
CA ASP A 59 20.28 0.78 14.12
C ASP A 59 21.80 1.01 14.33
N HIS A 60 22.29 0.83 15.57
CA HIS A 60 23.71 1.11 15.94
C HIS A 60 24.16 2.51 15.54
N LEU A 61 23.25 3.48 15.58
CA LEU A 61 23.46 4.87 15.21
C LEU A 61 23.35 5.76 16.46
N GLN A 62 24.51 6.24 16.93
CA GLN A 62 24.60 7.18 18.05
C GLN A 62 24.40 8.60 17.55
N ALA A 63 23.57 9.38 18.24
CA ALA A 63 23.38 10.80 17.98
C ALA A 63 23.21 11.55 19.30
N ALA A 64 23.78 12.75 19.41
CA ALA A 64 23.65 13.59 20.59
C ALA A 64 22.25 14.22 20.73
N GLY A 65 21.50 14.29 19.63
CA GLY A 65 20.13 14.80 19.59
C GLY A 65 19.45 14.52 18.26
N MET A 66 18.13 14.71 18.20
CA MET A 66 17.33 14.45 17.01
C MET A 66 17.73 15.29 15.79
N ALA A 67 18.33 16.46 16.01
CA ALA A 67 18.83 17.31 14.93
C ALA A 67 19.94 16.64 14.09
N GLU A 68 20.73 15.73 14.69
CA GLU A 68 21.74 14.97 13.94
C GLU A 68 21.14 13.84 13.09
N LEU A 69 19.90 13.45 13.37
CA LEU A 69 19.15 12.43 12.64
C LEU A 69 18.23 13.02 11.57
N GLU A 70 18.06 14.33 11.54
CA GLU A 70 17.30 15.03 10.50
C GLU A 70 18.22 15.43 9.35
N LEU A 71 17.83 15.09 8.13
CA LEU A 71 18.56 15.44 6.93
C LEU A 71 18.00 16.74 6.33
N THR A 72 18.92 17.61 5.91
CA THR A 72 18.58 18.89 5.28
C THR A 72 18.16 18.72 3.81
N GLN A 73 17.48 19.70 3.26
CA GLN A 73 17.16 19.78 1.83
C GLN A 73 18.43 19.78 0.96
N ASP A 74 19.48 20.45 1.45
CA ASP A 74 20.77 20.50 0.74
C ASP A 74 21.45 19.13 0.67
N GLU A 75 21.36 18.31 1.73
CA GLU A 75 21.88 16.93 1.72
C GLU A 75 21.13 16.06 0.71
N MET A 76 19.80 16.19 0.64
CA MET A 76 18.99 15.46 -0.35
C MET A 76 19.31 15.89 -1.78
N GLN A 77 19.44 17.19 -2.01
CA GLN A 77 19.86 17.75 -3.32
C GLN A 77 21.27 17.30 -3.70
N ALA A 78 22.21 17.32 -2.76
CA ALA A 78 23.57 16.83 -2.97
C ALA A 78 23.58 15.34 -3.32
N ALA A 79 22.76 14.52 -2.66
CA ALA A 79 22.61 13.11 -2.99
C ALA A 79 22.09 12.92 -4.42
N PHE A 80 21.09 13.70 -4.86
CA PHE A 80 20.63 13.69 -6.25
C PHE A 80 21.73 14.08 -7.25
N ALA A 81 22.55 15.07 -6.92
CA ALA A 81 23.69 15.45 -7.77
C ALA A 81 24.78 14.37 -7.84
N ALA A 82 24.95 13.61 -6.76
CA ALA A 82 26.01 12.60 -6.63
C ALA A 82 25.74 11.27 -7.35
N ILE A 83 24.46 10.88 -7.55
CA ILE A 83 24.12 9.66 -8.29
C ILE A 83 24.46 9.79 -9.79
N SER A 84 24.59 8.67 -10.49
CA SER A 84 24.96 8.66 -11.91
C SER A 84 23.91 9.37 -12.79
N PRO A 85 24.32 9.92 -13.96
CA PRO A 85 23.36 10.49 -14.91
C PRO A 85 22.25 9.52 -15.32
N ALA A 86 22.58 8.23 -15.48
CA ALA A 86 21.58 7.19 -15.81
C ALA A 86 20.55 7.03 -14.68
N GLN A 87 21.00 7.00 -13.42
CA GLN A 87 20.11 6.93 -12.27
C GLN A 87 19.24 8.18 -12.11
N ARG A 88 19.81 9.39 -12.31
CA ARG A 88 19.02 10.64 -12.30
C ARG A 88 17.92 10.63 -13.35
N ASN A 89 18.25 10.23 -14.57
CA ASN A 89 17.29 10.16 -15.67
C ASN A 89 16.19 9.14 -15.39
N ALA A 90 16.53 7.94 -14.94
CA ALA A 90 15.59 6.88 -14.60
C ALA A 90 14.64 7.33 -13.46
N LEU A 91 15.19 7.88 -12.39
CA LEU A 91 14.43 8.35 -11.24
C LEU A 91 13.46 9.48 -11.61
N SER A 92 13.94 10.45 -12.40
CA SER A 92 13.10 11.58 -12.86
C SER A 92 11.99 11.13 -13.82
N ALA A 93 12.30 10.19 -14.73
CA ALA A 93 11.31 9.63 -15.64
C ALA A 93 10.23 8.83 -14.89
N ALA A 94 10.62 8.00 -13.92
CA ALA A 94 9.69 7.26 -13.07
C ALA A 94 8.79 8.22 -12.28
N ALA A 95 9.38 9.22 -11.63
CA ALA A 95 8.63 10.23 -10.86
C ALA A 95 7.60 10.98 -11.72
N LEU A 96 7.96 11.34 -12.96
CA LEU A 96 7.05 12.01 -13.89
C LEU A 96 5.84 11.12 -14.24
N ARG A 97 6.06 9.83 -14.50
CA ARG A 97 4.98 8.88 -14.83
C ARG A 97 4.06 8.63 -13.64
N VAL A 98 4.64 8.43 -12.44
CA VAL A 98 3.88 8.28 -11.20
C VAL A 98 3.03 9.52 -10.94
N ARG A 99 3.58 10.72 -11.09
CA ARG A 99 2.86 11.99 -10.95
C ARG A 99 1.70 12.08 -11.94
N SER A 100 1.97 11.85 -13.24
CA SER A 100 0.96 11.94 -14.30
C SER A 100 -0.22 10.98 -14.06
N TYR A 101 0.04 9.77 -13.57
CA TYR A 101 -1.00 8.80 -13.22
C TYR A 101 -1.87 9.33 -12.06
N HIS A 102 -1.24 9.76 -10.97
CA HIS A 102 -1.94 10.21 -9.78
C HIS A 102 -2.68 11.56 -9.98
N GLU A 103 -2.19 12.43 -10.86
CA GLU A 103 -2.93 13.63 -11.27
C GLU A 103 -4.25 13.26 -11.97
N ARG A 104 -4.25 12.27 -12.85
CA ARG A 104 -5.48 11.73 -13.45
C ARG A 104 -6.38 11.09 -12.41
N GLN A 105 -5.81 10.31 -11.49
CA GLN A 105 -6.58 9.72 -10.38
C GLN A 105 -7.28 10.81 -9.55
N LYS A 106 -6.61 11.92 -9.24
CA LYS A 106 -7.19 13.07 -8.55
C LYS A 106 -8.37 13.67 -9.31
N ILE A 107 -8.25 13.85 -10.62
CA ILE A 107 -9.31 14.41 -11.46
C ILE A 107 -10.58 13.52 -11.43
N HIS A 108 -10.41 12.20 -11.46
CA HIS A 108 -11.53 11.27 -11.54
C HIS A 108 -12.16 10.90 -10.20
N SER A 109 -11.44 11.03 -9.08
CA SER A 109 -11.92 10.53 -7.78
C SER A 109 -11.65 11.46 -6.59
N GLY A 110 -10.87 12.51 -6.77
CA GLY A 110 -10.34 13.34 -5.70
C GLY A 110 -10.83 14.78 -5.68
N LEU A 111 -11.91 15.12 -6.37
CA LEU A 111 -12.46 16.48 -6.41
C LEU A 111 -13.73 16.62 -5.58
N SER A 112 -13.95 17.84 -5.05
CA SER A 112 -15.21 18.21 -4.41
C SER A 112 -16.32 18.37 -5.46
N TRP A 113 -17.54 18.06 -5.07
CA TRP A 113 -18.73 18.23 -5.89
C TRP A 113 -19.92 18.64 -5.05
N SER A 114 -20.90 19.31 -5.66
CA SER A 114 -22.18 19.64 -5.04
C SER A 114 -23.26 19.81 -6.11
N TYR A 115 -24.51 19.66 -5.69
CA TYR A 115 -25.69 19.93 -6.51
C TYR A 115 -26.78 20.54 -5.64
N ARG A 116 -27.75 21.22 -6.29
CA ARG A 116 -28.96 21.68 -5.62
C ARG A 116 -30.13 20.78 -5.97
N ASP A 117 -30.90 20.41 -4.93
CA ASP A 117 -32.14 19.65 -5.06
C ASP A 117 -33.28 20.59 -5.50
N GLU A 118 -34.45 20.00 -5.85
CA GLU A 118 -35.64 20.74 -6.32
C GLU A 118 -36.15 21.81 -5.34
N ASP A 119 -35.94 21.60 -4.04
CA ASP A 119 -36.32 22.57 -2.99
C ASP A 119 -35.25 23.64 -2.72
N GLY A 120 -34.14 23.67 -3.54
CA GLY A 120 -33.04 24.60 -3.40
C GLY A 120 -31.97 24.21 -2.36
N SER A 121 -32.15 23.12 -1.66
CA SER A 121 -31.14 22.59 -0.73
C SER A 121 -29.89 22.19 -1.49
N LEU A 122 -28.70 22.47 -0.91
CA LEU A 122 -27.40 22.06 -1.49
C LEU A 122 -26.87 20.84 -0.75
N LEU A 123 -26.56 19.81 -1.52
CA LEU A 123 -25.89 18.62 -1.07
C LEU A 123 -24.56 18.45 -1.81
N GLY A 124 -23.53 17.95 -1.13
CA GLY A 124 -22.25 17.77 -1.76
C GLY A 124 -21.23 17.05 -0.90
N GLN A 125 -20.05 16.96 -1.45
CA GLN A 125 -18.88 16.38 -0.79
C GLN A 125 -17.70 17.33 -0.94
N LYS A 126 -17.15 17.78 0.19
CA LYS A 126 -15.90 18.54 0.23
C LYS A 126 -14.75 17.58 0.40
N VAL A 127 -13.80 17.62 -0.54
CA VAL A 127 -12.55 16.86 -0.49
C VAL A 127 -11.43 17.82 -0.07
N THR A 128 -10.68 17.43 0.96
CA THR A 128 -9.54 18.19 1.47
C THR A 128 -8.35 17.26 1.67
N PRO A 129 -7.10 17.71 1.43
CA PRO A 129 -5.93 16.92 1.78
C PRO A 129 -5.83 16.73 3.29
N LEU A 130 -5.03 15.77 3.71
CA LEU A 130 -4.51 15.67 5.08
C LEU A 130 -3.53 16.82 5.32
N ASP A 131 -3.36 17.23 6.57
CA ASP A 131 -2.47 18.36 6.89
C ASP A 131 -1.00 17.91 6.92
N ARG A 132 -0.74 16.67 7.39
CA ARG A 132 0.61 16.11 7.49
C ARG A 132 0.60 14.60 7.34
N VAL A 133 1.56 14.05 6.59
CA VAL A 133 1.74 12.59 6.43
C VAL A 133 3.15 12.16 6.76
N GLY A 134 3.25 10.98 7.38
CA GLY A 134 4.49 10.25 7.57
C GLY A 134 4.63 9.14 6.52
N ILE A 135 5.78 9.05 5.88
CA ILE A 135 6.10 7.92 5.01
C ILE A 135 7.24 7.11 5.63
N TYR A 136 7.03 5.82 5.74
CA TYR A 136 8.04 4.88 6.20
C TYR A 136 8.70 4.23 4.98
N VAL A 137 10.01 4.38 4.87
CA VAL A 137 10.81 3.75 3.81
C VAL A 137 11.71 2.71 4.45
N PRO A 138 11.63 1.42 4.05
CA PRO A 138 12.52 0.40 4.59
C PRO A 138 13.97 0.72 4.30
N GLY A 139 14.85 0.35 5.24
CA GLY A 139 16.32 0.41 5.09
C GLY A 139 16.94 -0.92 5.47
N GLY A 140 18.20 -1.12 5.12
CA GLY A 140 19.00 -2.29 5.50
C GLY A 140 19.31 -3.22 4.33
N LYS A 141 18.57 -4.30 4.09
CA LYS A 141 18.91 -5.33 3.07
C LYS A 141 18.86 -4.84 1.62
N ALA A 142 18.02 -3.85 1.32
CA ALA A 142 17.89 -3.23 -0.01
C ALA A 142 17.52 -1.75 0.12
N ALA A 143 17.84 -0.98 -0.92
CA ALA A 143 17.37 0.39 -1.06
C ALA A 143 16.05 0.40 -1.83
N TYR A 144 15.08 1.22 -1.37
CA TYR A 144 13.76 1.31 -1.99
C TYR A 144 13.43 2.74 -2.45
N PRO A 145 14.16 3.31 -3.43
CA PRO A 145 13.86 4.63 -3.96
C PRO A 145 12.46 4.70 -4.60
N SER A 146 11.97 3.61 -5.18
CA SER A 146 10.62 3.49 -5.71
C SER A 146 9.56 3.69 -4.61
N SER A 147 9.75 3.11 -3.43
CA SER A 147 8.83 3.31 -2.30
C SER A 147 8.75 4.78 -1.86
N VAL A 148 9.83 5.55 -2.00
CA VAL A 148 9.78 6.99 -1.75
C VAL A 148 8.85 7.66 -2.75
N LEU A 149 9.03 7.41 -4.06
CA LEU A 149 8.20 7.99 -5.12
C LEU A 149 6.73 7.61 -4.94
N MET A 150 6.46 6.33 -4.68
CA MET A 150 5.11 5.77 -4.58
C MET A 150 4.33 6.24 -3.35
N ASN A 151 5.00 6.64 -2.29
CA ASN A 151 4.36 7.21 -1.12
C ASN A 151 4.27 8.74 -1.17
N ALA A 152 5.35 9.43 -1.57
CA ALA A 152 5.41 10.88 -1.49
C ALA A 152 4.67 11.57 -2.65
N ILE A 153 4.76 11.06 -3.88
CA ILE A 153 4.14 11.73 -5.04
C ILE A 153 2.61 11.78 -4.95
N PRO A 154 1.88 10.69 -4.63
CA PRO A 154 0.42 10.79 -4.48
C PRO A 154 0.01 11.71 -3.33
N ALA A 155 0.79 11.77 -2.23
CA ALA A 155 0.57 12.73 -1.15
C ALA A 155 0.71 14.19 -1.64
N GLN A 156 1.76 14.49 -2.42
CA GLN A 156 1.92 15.80 -3.05
C GLN A 156 0.78 16.14 -4.00
N VAL A 157 0.41 15.21 -4.88
CA VAL A 157 -0.71 15.39 -5.83
C VAL A 157 -2.03 15.61 -5.09
N ALA A 158 -2.24 14.94 -3.97
CA ALA A 158 -3.40 15.19 -3.09
C ALA A 158 -3.41 16.63 -2.56
N GLY A 159 -2.24 17.26 -2.40
CA GLY A 159 -2.08 18.59 -1.85
C GLY A 159 -1.68 18.61 -0.38
N VAL A 160 -1.08 17.54 0.13
CA VAL A 160 -0.57 17.47 1.52
C VAL A 160 0.54 18.51 1.70
N PRO A 161 0.41 19.47 2.63
CA PRO A 161 1.37 20.56 2.79
C PRO A 161 2.68 20.11 3.46
N GLU A 162 2.70 19.03 4.23
CA GLU A 162 3.92 18.54 4.88
C GLU A 162 4.03 17.02 4.81
N ILE A 163 5.12 16.51 4.21
CA ILE A 163 5.45 15.10 4.09
C ILE A 163 6.74 14.84 4.87
N ILE A 164 6.68 13.96 5.87
CA ILE A 164 7.79 13.57 6.71
C ILE A 164 8.18 12.14 6.38
N MET A 165 9.41 11.90 5.99
CA MET A 165 9.95 10.58 5.74
C MET A 165 10.78 10.09 6.92
N VAL A 166 10.60 8.83 7.30
CA VAL A 166 11.50 8.10 8.19
C VAL A 166 12.14 6.94 7.43
N VAL A 167 13.44 6.80 7.57
CA VAL A 167 14.22 5.74 6.90
C VAL A 167 15.37 5.31 7.82
N PRO A 168 15.44 4.03 8.25
CA PRO A 168 16.55 3.57 9.07
C PRO A 168 17.86 3.60 8.27
N THR A 169 18.93 4.01 8.94
CA THR A 169 20.30 4.05 8.39
C THR A 169 21.23 3.29 9.35
N PRO A 170 21.19 1.93 9.35
CA PRO A 170 22.01 1.14 10.25
C PRO A 170 23.50 1.49 10.11
N GLY A 171 24.18 1.71 11.25
CA GLY A 171 25.58 2.15 11.27
C GLY A 171 25.83 3.54 10.68
N GLY A 172 24.78 4.31 10.38
CA GLY A 172 24.88 5.64 9.75
C GLY A 172 25.01 5.61 8.22
N GLU A 173 24.83 4.45 7.59
CA GLU A 173 24.94 4.32 6.13
C GLU A 173 23.70 4.90 5.44
N LYS A 174 23.89 6.02 4.76
CA LYS A 174 22.85 6.72 3.98
C LYS A 174 22.90 6.26 2.53
N ASN A 175 21.80 5.72 2.00
CA ASN A 175 21.73 5.35 0.59
C ASN A 175 21.45 6.60 -0.28
N PRO A 176 22.39 7.01 -1.17
CA PRO A 176 22.22 8.24 -1.95
C PRO A 176 21.04 8.20 -2.92
N LEU A 177 20.65 7.01 -3.42
CA LEU A 177 19.52 6.88 -4.34
C LEU A 177 18.16 7.09 -3.63
N VAL A 178 18.05 6.65 -2.37
CA VAL A 178 16.85 6.90 -1.54
C VAL A 178 16.72 8.39 -1.22
N LEU A 179 17.83 9.06 -0.88
CA LEU A 179 17.82 10.50 -0.61
C LEU A 179 17.54 11.33 -1.88
N ALA A 180 18.09 10.90 -3.02
CA ALA A 180 17.78 11.48 -4.32
C ALA A 180 16.29 11.33 -4.66
N ALA A 181 15.68 10.19 -4.35
CA ALA A 181 14.24 9.98 -4.53
C ALA A 181 13.42 10.90 -3.63
N ALA A 182 13.84 11.12 -2.38
CA ALA A 182 13.19 12.05 -1.46
C ALA A 182 13.23 13.49 -2.00
N HIS A 183 14.36 13.91 -2.57
CA HIS A 183 14.49 15.20 -3.25
C HIS A 183 13.54 15.33 -4.45
N VAL A 184 13.56 14.35 -5.36
CA VAL A 184 12.72 14.35 -6.58
C VAL A 184 11.23 14.29 -6.25
N ALA A 185 10.86 13.52 -5.23
CA ALA A 185 9.49 13.42 -4.76
C ALA A 185 9.03 14.62 -3.91
N GLY A 186 9.93 15.54 -3.55
CA GLY A 186 9.62 16.75 -2.78
C GLY A 186 9.21 16.45 -1.34
N VAL A 187 9.91 15.52 -0.70
CA VAL A 187 9.75 15.25 0.74
C VAL A 187 10.24 16.47 1.53
N HIS A 188 9.47 16.90 2.52
CA HIS A 188 9.76 18.13 3.28
C HIS A 188 10.81 17.90 4.36
N ARG A 189 10.71 16.79 5.11
CA ARG A 189 11.63 16.44 6.20
C ARG A 189 11.97 14.97 6.15
N VAL A 190 13.21 14.61 6.43
CA VAL A 190 13.70 13.23 6.45
C VAL A 190 14.42 12.96 7.76
N PHE A 191 14.04 11.90 8.47
CA PHE A 191 14.70 11.46 9.69
C PHE A 191 15.30 10.07 9.49
N THR A 192 16.56 9.90 9.88
CA THR A 192 17.32 8.64 9.79
C THR A 192 17.01 7.71 10.97
N ILE A 193 15.74 7.38 11.13
CA ILE A 193 15.21 6.49 12.18
C ILE A 193 14.32 5.41 11.57
N GLY A 194 14.19 4.27 12.26
CA GLY A 194 13.40 3.14 11.77
C GLY A 194 12.63 2.43 12.87
N GLY A 195 12.08 1.25 12.55
CA GLY A 195 11.40 0.39 13.51
C GLY A 195 10.11 0.95 14.12
N ALA A 196 9.66 0.31 15.18
CA ALA A 196 8.45 0.70 15.91
C ALA A 196 8.56 2.10 16.55
N GLN A 197 9.76 2.50 16.98
CA GLN A 197 10.00 3.83 17.55
C GLN A 197 9.76 4.96 16.55
N ALA A 198 10.10 4.76 15.27
CA ALA A 198 9.82 5.74 14.21
C ALA A 198 8.32 5.87 13.95
N VAL A 199 7.59 4.74 13.90
CA VAL A 199 6.13 4.73 13.81
C VAL A 199 5.50 5.44 15.00
N GLY A 200 5.98 5.17 16.24
CA GLY A 200 5.54 5.84 17.45
C GLY A 200 5.79 7.35 17.41
N ALA A 201 6.97 7.78 16.95
CA ALA A 201 7.30 9.21 16.81
C ALA A 201 6.35 9.92 15.83
N LEU A 202 6.05 9.32 14.67
CA LEU A 202 5.10 9.87 13.71
C LEU A 202 3.67 9.91 14.26
N ALA A 203 3.25 8.86 14.99
CA ALA A 203 1.88 8.72 15.49
C ALA A 203 1.55 9.66 16.67
N TYR A 204 2.47 9.78 17.61
CA TYR A 204 2.23 10.56 18.84
C TYR A 204 2.81 11.97 18.77
N GLY A 205 3.80 12.18 17.90
CA GLY A 205 4.64 13.37 17.90
C GLY A 205 5.68 13.31 19.03
N THR A 206 6.76 14.07 18.83
CA THR A 206 7.82 14.30 19.83
C THR A 206 8.12 15.81 19.88
N ALA A 207 9.13 16.22 20.61
CA ALA A 207 9.56 17.63 20.58
C ALA A 207 10.09 18.05 19.20
N THR A 208 10.71 17.12 18.45
CA THR A 208 11.32 17.38 17.14
C THR A 208 10.45 16.92 15.96
N ILE A 209 9.80 15.77 16.08
CA ILE A 209 8.97 15.18 15.03
C ILE A 209 7.52 15.52 15.29
N PRO A 210 6.86 16.34 14.44
CA PRO A 210 5.45 16.65 14.61
C PRO A 210 4.59 15.42 14.33
N ARG A 211 3.47 15.29 15.05
CA ARG A 211 2.48 14.25 14.82
C ARG A 211 1.92 14.37 13.42
N VAL A 212 1.70 13.22 12.75
CA VAL A 212 1.09 13.13 11.42
C VAL A 212 -0.34 12.61 11.48
N ASP A 213 -1.11 12.82 10.39
CA ASP A 213 -2.49 12.35 10.27
C ASP A 213 -2.57 10.93 9.72
N LYS A 214 -1.61 10.54 8.89
CA LYS A 214 -1.51 9.18 8.31
C LYS A 214 -0.05 8.75 8.18
N ILE A 215 0.19 7.45 8.41
CA ILE A 215 1.48 6.79 8.17
C ILE A 215 1.30 5.80 7.02
N THR A 216 2.14 5.92 5.97
CA THR A 216 2.13 5.01 4.82
C THR A 216 3.51 4.39 4.61
N GLY A 217 3.56 3.32 3.86
CA GLY A 217 4.78 2.62 3.48
C GLY A 217 4.94 1.26 4.15
N PRO A 218 5.65 0.32 3.46
CA PRO A 218 5.91 -1.02 3.93
C PRO A 218 7.00 -1.04 5.02
N GLY A 219 7.03 -2.11 5.80
CA GLY A 219 8.07 -2.34 6.80
C GLY A 219 8.10 -3.79 7.25
N ASN A 220 9.04 -4.13 8.12
CA ASN A 220 9.14 -5.46 8.71
C ASN A 220 8.00 -5.73 9.72
N ALA A 221 7.97 -6.92 10.31
CA ALA A 221 6.95 -7.33 11.28
C ALA A 221 6.78 -6.34 12.46
N TYR A 222 7.86 -5.71 12.93
CA TYR A 222 7.79 -4.69 13.99
C TYR A 222 7.08 -3.42 13.52
N VAL A 223 7.32 -2.98 12.29
CA VAL A 223 6.67 -1.80 11.70
C VAL A 223 5.21 -2.10 11.43
N ALA A 224 4.88 -3.26 10.88
CA ALA A 224 3.51 -3.70 10.63
C ALA A 224 2.70 -3.77 11.94
N SER A 225 3.27 -4.39 13.00
CA SER A 225 2.67 -4.43 14.33
C SER A 225 2.52 -3.03 14.93
N ALA A 226 3.52 -2.15 14.80
CA ALA A 226 3.43 -0.79 15.28
C ALA A 226 2.33 0.01 14.59
N LYS A 227 2.21 -0.09 13.25
CA LYS A 227 1.12 0.53 12.48
C LYS A 227 -0.25 0.06 12.96
N LYS A 228 -0.41 -1.24 13.20
CA LYS A 228 -1.64 -1.82 13.75
C LYS A 228 -1.99 -1.22 15.12
N HIS A 229 -1.02 -1.08 16.03
CA HIS A 229 -1.23 -0.56 17.37
C HIS A 229 -1.57 0.94 17.40
N VAL A 230 -1.04 1.74 16.48
CA VAL A 230 -1.31 3.18 16.44
C VAL A 230 -2.55 3.54 15.63
N PHE A 231 -3.16 2.58 14.92
CA PHE A 231 -4.40 2.80 14.17
C PHE A 231 -5.52 3.29 15.11
N GLY A 232 -6.18 4.38 14.71
CA GLY A 232 -7.15 5.09 15.54
C GLY A 232 -6.56 6.32 16.26
N GLN A 233 -5.25 6.35 16.54
CA GLN A 233 -4.53 7.57 16.91
C GLN A 233 -4.05 8.33 15.67
N VAL A 234 -3.69 7.59 14.64
CA VAL A 234 -3.24 8.05 13.32
C VAL A 234 -3.84 7.11 12.27
N GLY A 235 -4.11 7.61 11.07
CA GLY A 235 -4.48 6.75 9.95
C GLY A 235 -3.29 5.93 9.47
N ILE A 236 -3.55 4.79 8.85
CA ILE A 236 -2.53 3.99 8.15
C ILE A 236 -3.01 3.68 6.73
N ASP A 237 -2.09 3.30 5.85
CA ASP A 237 -2.43 2.75 4.53
C ASP A 237 -3.03 1.35 4.66
N MET A 238 -2.19 0.38 5.01
CA MET A 238 -2.56 -1.03 5.16
C MET A 238 -1.56 -1.74 6.08
N ILE A 239 -1.87 -2.97 6.45
CA ILE A 239 -0.93 -3.90 7.09
C ILE A 239 -0.47 -4.85 5.98
N ALA A 240 0.75 -4.65 5.51
CA ALA A 240 1.33 -5.46 4.46
C ALA A 240 1.92 -6.76 5.04
N GLY A 241 1.62 -7.87 4.37
CA GLY A 241 2.33 -9.14 4.51
C GLY A 241 3.52 -9.24 3.54
N PRO A 242 4.12 -10.43 3.42
CA PRO A 242 5.09 -10.71 2.37
C PRO A 242 4.49 -10.52 0.97
N SER A 243 5.32 -10.12 0.01
CA SER A 243 4.90 -9.82 -1.35
C SER A 243 4.44 -11.07 -2.13
N GLU A 244 3.52 -10.87 -3.08
CA GLU A 244 2.85 -11.95 -3.81
C GLU A 244 2.75 -11.64 -5.30
N ILE A 245 3.03 -12.65 -6.14
CA ILE A 245 2.70 -12.63 -7.56
C ILE A 245 1.88 -13.84 -7.95
N LEU A 246 0.85 -13.61 -8.75
CA LEU A 246 0.10 -14.63 -9.46
C LEU A 246 0.22 -14.39 -10.96
N VAL A 247 0.79 -15.33 -11.67
CA VAL A 247 0.81 -15.33 -13.14
C VAL A 247 -0.30 -16.23 -13.65
N LEU A 248 -1.18 -15.68 -14.46
CA LEU A 248 -2.27 -16.34 -15.14
C LEU A 248 -1.89 -16.46 -16.61
N ALA A 249 -1.49 -17.66 -17.06
CA ALA A 249 -0.92 -17.87 -18.39
C ALA A 249 -1.77 -18.80 -19.26
N ASP A 250 -1.88 -18.45 -20.55
CA ASP A 250 -2.54 -19.28 -21.58
C ASP A 250 -1.54 -20.12 -22.42
N GLY A 251 -0.26 -20.11 -22.06
CA GLY A 251 0.80 -20.80 -22.80
C GLY A 251 1.40 -20.04 -23.99
N SER A 252 0.98 -18.81 -24.25
CA SER A 252 1.46 -18.04 -25.40
C SER A 252 2.72 -17.22 -25.14
N THR A 253 3.06 -16.95 -23.88
CA THR A 253 4.24 -16.18 -23.47
C THR A 253 5.47 -17.11 -23.39
N PRO A 254 6.69 -16.67 -23.75
CA PRO A 254 7.89 -17.48 -23.57
C PRO A 254 8.04 -17.96 -22.12
N PRO A 255 8.27 -19.27 -21.86
CA PRO A 255 8.35 -19.81 -20.51
C PRO A 255 9.42 -19.17 -19.62
N ASP A 256 10.51 -18.69 -20.23
CA ASP A 256 11.60 -18.01 -19.55
C ASP A 256 11.17 -16.68 -18.95
N TRP A 257 10.27 -15.96 -19.62
CA TRP A 257 9.73 -14.70 -19.12
C TRP A 257 8.89 -14.94 -17.87
N VAL A 258 7.96 -15.89 -17.93
CA VAL A 258 7.12 -16.26 -16.77
C VAL A 258 7.97 -16.78 -15.61
N ALA A 259 9.02 -17.56 -15.88
CA ALA A 259 9.94 -18.00 -14.83
C ALA A 259 10.67 -16.82 -14.18
N MET A 260 11.02 -15.79 -14.95
CA MET A 260 11.67 -14.58 -14.45
C MET A 260 10.70 -13.70 -13.68
N ASP A 261 9.43 -13.59 -14.10
CA ASP A 261 8.39 -12.87 -13.36
C ASP A 261 8.12 -13.53 -12.00
N LEU A 262 8.11 -14.87 -11.92
CA LEU A 262 8.04 -15.58 -10.64
C LEU A 262 9.28 -15.33 -9.75
N PHE A 263 10.47 -15.12 -10.35
CA PHE A 263 11.69 -14.81 -9.63
C PHE A 263 11.74 -13.39 -9.13
N SER A 264 11.23 -12.41 -9.89
CA SER A 264 11.21 -11.00 -9.50
C SER A 264 10.49 -10.81 -8.17
N GLN A 265 9.43 -11.58 -7.92
CA GLN A 265 8.75 -11.59 -6.63
C GLN A 265 9.47 -12.45 -5.59
N ALA A 266 9.89 -13.65 -5.96
CA ALA A 266 10.52 -14.61 -5.03
C ALA A 266 11.84 -14.09 -4.45
N GLU A 267 12.54 -13.17 -5.13
CA GLU A 267 13.80 -12.62 -4.63
C GLU A 267 13.64 -11.59 -3.51
N HIS A 268 12.41 -11.08 -3.25
CA HIS A 268 12.17 -10.09 -2.22
C HIS A 268 12.38 -10.65 -0.81
N ASP A 269 11.83 -11.84 -0.52
CA ASP A 269 11.92 -12.47 0.80
C ASP A 269 11.65 -13.99 0.70
N GLU A 270 12.13 -14.76 1.67
CA GLU A 270 11.89 -16.20 1.76
C GLU A 270 10.42 -16.57 1.93
N LEU A 271 9.60 -15.63 2.44
CA LEU A 271 8.15 -15.80 2.63
C LEU A 271 7.32 -15.23 1.45
N ALA A 272 7.96 -14.63 0.44
CA ALA A 272 7.25 -14.17 -0.76
C ALA A 272 6.53 -15.35 -1.44
N GLN A 273 5.39 -15.06 -2.09
CA GLN A 273 4.58 -16.07 -2.76
C GLN A 273 4.57 -15.88 -4.26
N SER A 274 4.90 -16.92 -5.03
CA SER A 274 4.88 -16.91 -6.48
C SER A 274 4.07 -18.09 -7.00
N ILE A 275 2.94 -17.81 -7.66
CA ILE A 275 1.99 -18.82 -8.16
C ILE A 275 1.82 -18.68 -9.67
N LEU A 276 1.81 -19.80 -10.39
CA LEU A 276 1.40 -19.89 -11.78
C LEU A 276 0.08 -20.66 -11.89
N LEU A 277 -0.90 -20.11 -12.59
CA LEU A 277 -2.12 -20.79 -13.06
C LEU A 277 -2.07 -20.93 -14.57
N CYS A 278 -2.26 -22.14 -15.09
CA CYS A 278 -2.27 -22.38 -16.54
C CYS A 278 -3.12 -23.63 -16.87
N PRO A 279 -3.91 -23.63 -17.94
CA PRO A 279 -4.64 -24.82 -18.37
C PRO A 279 -3.79 -25.78 -19.21
N GLU A 280 -2.56 -25.42 -19.57
CA GLU A 280 -1.69 -26.19 -20.46
C GLU A 280 -0.57 -26.91 -19.70
N ALA A 281 -0.75 -28.22 -19.41
CA ALA A 281 0.22 -29.01 -18.65
C ALA A 281 1.63 -28.99 -19.27
N ALA A 282 1.73 -29.05 -20.59
CA ALA A 282 3.01 -29.00 -21.31
C ALA A 282 3.72 -27.64 -21.08
N TYR A 283 2.98 -26.55 -21.00
CA TYR A 283 3.51 -25.23 -20.75
C TYR A 283 4.01 -25.09 -19.30
N ILE A 284 3.25 -25.60 -18.32
CA ILE A 284 3.68 -25.65 -16.91
C ILE A 284 5.03 -26.36 -16.79
N GLU A 285 5.20 -27.49 -17.51
CA GLU A 285 6.47 -28.22 -17.50
C GLU A 285 7.61 -27.40 -18.13
N GLN A 286 7.33 -26.65 -19.22
CA GLN A 286 8.32 -25.75 -19.83
C GLN A 286 8.76 -24.64 -18.85
N VAL A 287 7.82 -24.01 -18.13
CA VAL A 287 8.12 -23.02 -17.09
C VAL A 287 8.94 -23.66 -15.95
N ARG A 288 8.57 -24.87 -15.52
CA ARG A 288 9.33 -25.61 -14.49
C ARG A 288 10.77 -25.85 -14.93
N GLN A 289 11.00 -26.23 -16.18
CA GLN A 289 12.37 -26.41 -16.73
C GLN A 289 13.11 -25.08 -16.84
N ALA A 290 12.43 -23.99 -17.20
CA ALA A 290 13.01 -22.66 -17.21
C ALA A 290 13.46 -22.24 -15.80
N ILE A 291 12.62 -22.47 -14.77
CA ILE A 291 12.99 -22.21 -13.36
C ILE A 291 14.26 -22.99 -12.96
N ILE A 292 14.33 -24.29 -13.27
CA ILE A 292 15.48 -25.14 -12.94
C ILE A 292 16.76 -24.62 -13.63
N ARG A 293 16.66 -24.17 -14.86
CA ARG A 293 17.78 -23.72 -15.67
C ARG A 293 18.25 -22.30 -15.28
N LEU A 294 17.34 -21.39 -14.97
CA LEU A 294 17.62 -19.98 -14.70
C LEU A 294 18.03 -19.73 -13.23
N LEU A 295 17.46 -20.45 -12.27
CA LEU A 295 17.72 -20.25 -10.84
C LEU A 295 19.21 -20.25 -10.45
N PRO A 296 20.08 -21.16 -10.97
CA PRO A 296 21.50 -21.12 -10.63
C PRO A 296 22.23 -19.83 -11.03
N GLN A 297 21.69 -19.08 -11.98
CA GLN A 297 22.25 -17.84 -12.52
C GLN A 297 21.87 -16.61 -11.70
N MET A 298 20.88 -16.73 -10.79
CA MET A 298 20.38 -15.60 -10.01
C MET A 298 21.30 -15.28 -8.82
N PRO A 299 21.65 -14.00 -8.62
CA PRO A 299 22.45 -13.58 -7.45
C PRO A 299 21.80 -13.97 -6.11
N ARG A 300 20.47 -13.80 -6.00
CA ARG A 300 19.70 -14.09 -4.78
C ARG A 300 19.07 -15.49 -4.78
N ARG A 301 19.67 -16.45 -5.50
CA ARG A 301 19.13 -17.81 -5.70
C ARG A 301 18.74 -18.56 -4.43
N ALA A 302 19.36 -18.28 -3.29
CA ALA A 302 19.01 -18.93 -2.02
C ALA A 302 17.64 -18.48 -1.53
N ILE A 303 17.36 -17.18 -1.57
CA ILE A 303 16.06 -16.58 -1.21
C ILE A 303 14.99 -17.03 -2.17
N ILE A 304 15.23 -16.91 -3.49
CA ILE A 304 14.29 -17.36 -4.54
C ILE A 304 13.91 -18.83 -4.34
N ARG A 305 14.91 -19.69 -4.06
CA ARG A 305 14.66 -21.11 -3.80
C ARG A 305 13.76 -21.32 -2.58
N ALA A 306 14.08 -20.66 -1.47
CA ALA A 306 13.31 -20.79 -0.22
C ALA A 306 11.85 -20.34 -0.42
N SER A 307 11.64 -19.21 -1.08
CA SER A 307 10.32 -18.70 -1.43
C SER A 307 9.54 -19.69 -2.30
N LEU A 308 10.12 -20.14 -3.43
CA LEU A 308 9.44 -21.04 -4.35
C LEU A 308 9.15 -22.44 -3.74
N GLU A 309 10.05 -22.98 -2.93
CA GLU A 309 9.85 -24.28 -2.26
C GLU A 309 8.83 -24.18 -1.12
N GLY A 310 8.82 -23.05 -0.39
CA GLY A 310 7.94 -22.82 0.74
C GLY A 310 6.53 -22.38 0.34
N ARG A 311 6.46 -21.36 -0.51
CA ARG A 311 5.23 -20.62 -0.82
C ARG A 311 4.83 -20.64 -2.30
N GLY A 312 5.69 -21.14 -3.19
CA GLY A 312 5.42 -21.23 -4.62
C GLY A 312 4.49 -22.39 -4.99
N ALA A 313 3.78 -22.25 -6.11
CA ALA A 313 2.99 -23.33 -6.71
C ALA A 313 2.80 -23.16 -8.22
N LEU A 314 2.84 -24.28 -8.94
CA LEU A 314 2.43 -24.38 -10.35
C LEU A 314 1.11 -25.15 -10.39
N ILE A 315 0.02 -24.53 -10.83
CA ILE A 315 -1.34 -25.08 -10.73
C ILE A 315 -1.92 -25.30 -12.11
N LEU A 316 -2.21 -26.54 -12.44
CA LEU A 316 -2.94 -26.92 -13.64
C LEU A 316 -4.43 -26.70 -13.42
N THR A 317 -5.04 -25.87 -14.28
CA THR A 317 -6.48 -25.61 -14.30
C THR A 317 -7.13 -26.30 -15.51
N ARG A 318 -8.46 -26.43 -15.53
CA ARG A 318 -9.18 -27.00 -16.67
C ARG A 318 -9.35 -26.01 -17.83
N SER A 319 -9.36 -24.72 -17.50
CA SER A 319 -9.53 -23.63 -18.47
C SER A 319 -9.03 -22.30 -17.90
N MET A 320 -8.94 -21.27 -18.75
CA MET A 320 -8.62 -19.89 -18.31
C MET A 320 -9.75 -19.30 -17.45
N GLU A 321 -11.01 -19.63 -17.68
CA GLU A 321 -12.14 -19.21 -16.87
C GLU A 321 -12.01 -19.74 -15.43
N GLU A 322 -11.62 -21.01 -15.27
CA GLU A 322 -11.33 -21.58 -13.95
C GLU A 322 -10.12 -20.92 -13.31
N ALA A 323 -9.07 -20.65 -14.08
CA ALA A 323 -7.90 -19.93 -13.59
C ALA A 323 -8.28 -18.52 -13.07
N CYS A 324 -9.14 -17.78 -13.76
CA CYS A 324 -9.70 -16.50 -13.29
C CYS A 324 -10.49 -16.67 -11.98
N ALA A 325 -11.31 -17.73 -11.87
CA ALA A 325 -12.07 -18.00 -10.66
C ALA A 325 -11.15 -18.31 -9.45
N ILE A 326 -10.08 -19.07 -9.67
CA ILE A 326 -9.06 -19.37 -8.64
C ILE A 326 -8.27 -18.11 -8.30
N SER A 327 -7.88 -17.29 -9.27
CA SER A 327 -7.23 -15.98 -9.06
C SER A 327 -8.07 -15.11 -8.13
N ASN A 328 -9.39 -15.02 -8.34
CA ASN A 328 -10.28 -14.28 -7.46
C ASN A 328 -10.37 -14.87 -6.04
N ARG A 329 -10.10 -16.15 -5.86
CA ARG A 329 -10.01 -16.79 -4.52
C ARG A 329 -8.70 -16.46 -3.83
N ILE A 330 -7.60 -16.38 -4.57
CA ILE A 330 -6.28 -15.97 -4.06
C ILE A 330 -6.33 -14.49 -3.68
N ALA A 331 -6.90 -13.64 -4.54
CA ALA A 331 -6.89 -12.18 -4.42
C ALA A 331 -5.45 -11.64 -4.23
N PRO A 332 -4.56 -11.86 -5.21
CA PRO A 332 -3.13 -11.61 -5.06
C PRO A 332 -2.82 -10.11 -5.04
N GLU A 333 -1.63 -9.78 -4.53
CA GLU A 333 -1.05 -8.44 -4.64
C GLU A 333 -0.82 -8.05 -6.10
N HIS A 334 0.02 -8.80 -6.81
CA HIS A 334 0.28 -8.63 -8.24
C HIS A 334 -0.38 -9.76 -9.04
N LEU A 335 -1.17 -9.40 -10.05
CA LEU A 335 -1.80 -10.33 -10.96
C LEU A 335 -1.33 -10.06 -12.39
N GLU A 336 -0.50 -10.93 -12.94
CA GLU A 336 -0.12 -10.91 -14.35
C GLU A 336 -1.07 -11.78 -15.18
N VAL A 337 -1.69 -11.19 -16.21
CA VAL A 337 -2.49 -11.89 -17.22
C VAL A 337 -1.64 -12.09 -18.45
N SER A 338 -0.78 -13.10 -18.40
CA SER A 338 0.19 -13.46 -19.43
C SER A 338 -0.48 -14.27 -20.55
N SER A 339 -1.30 -13.58 -21.33
CA SER A 339 -2.17 -14.15 -22.36
C SER A 339 -2.08 -13.38 -23.67
N ARG A 340 -2.39 -14.07 -24.77
CA ARG A 340 -2.47 -13.47 -26.12
C ARG A 340 -3.59 -12.43 -26.21
N ASP A 341 -4.70 -12.64 -25.49
CA ASP A 341 -5.85 -11.73 -25.42
C ASP A 341 -6.22 -11.45 -23.98
N PRO A 342 -5.44 -10.61 -23.28
CA PRO A 342 -5.63 -10.35 -21.84
C PRO A 342 -6.95 -9.60 -21.55
N GLN A 343 -7.44 -8.78 -22.50
CA GLN A 343 -8.68 -8.02 -22.36
C GLN A 343 -9.92 -8.94 -22.29
N ARG A 344 -9.84 -10.16 -22.83
CA ARG A 344 -10.89 -11.15 -22.69
C ARG A 344 -11.06 -11.60 -21.24
N TRP A 345 -9.97 -11.68 -20.48
CA TRP A 345 -9.95 -12.22 -19.13
C TRP A 345 -10.16 -11.16 -18.06
N GLU A 346 -9.74 -9.91 -18.33
CA GLU A 346 -9.83 -8.81 -17.38
C GLU A 346 -11.23 -8.65 -16.74
N PRO A 347 -12.37 -8.72 -17.45
CA PRO A 347 -13.70 -8.56 -16.85
C PRO A 347 -14.08 -9.68 -15.86
N LEU A 348 -13.38 -10.81 -15.87
CA LEU A 348 -13.58 -11.92 -14.92
C LEU A 348 -12.77 -11.78 -13.64
N LEU A 349 -11.82 -10.84 -13.61
CA LEU A 349 -10.89 -10.61 -12.49
C LEU A 349 -11.41 -9.48 -11.61
N ARG A 350 -11.66 -9.78 -10.33
CA ARG A 350 -12.27 -8.83 -9.40
C ARG A 350 -11.41 -8.47 -8.21
N HIS A 351 -10.44 -9.32 -7.89
CA HIS A 351 -9.65 -9.19 -6.67
C HIS A 351 -8.17 -9.31 -6.98
N ALA A 352 -7.50 -8.18 -7.11
CA ALA A 352 -6.05 -8.07 -7.21
C ALA A 352 -5.62 -6.68 -6.74
N GLY A 353 -4.43 -6.55 -6.20
CA GLY A 353 -3.83 -5.25 -5.89
C GLY A 353 -3.54 -4.48 -7.17
N ALA A 354 -2.88 -5.11 -8.15
CA ALA A 354 -2.66 -4.57 -9.49
C ALA A 354 -2.83 -5.67 -10.54
N ILE A 355 -3.33 -5.30 -11.72
CA ILE A 355 -3.54 -6.23 -12.86
C ILE A 355 -2.63 -5.79 -14.01
N PHE A 356 -1.73 -6.69 -14.42
CA PHE A 356 -0.75 -6.50 -15.48
C PHE A 356 -1.22 -7.26 -16.73
N LEU A 357 -1.49 -6.56 -17.82
CA LEU A 357 -2.16 -7.14 -18.99
C LEU A 357 -1.18 -7.38 -20.14
N GLY A 358 -1.02 -8.65 -20.53
CA GLY A 358 -0.25 -9.09 -21.68
C GLY A 358 1.22 -9.39 -21.42
N ALA A 359 1.84 -10.12 -22.34
CA ALA A 359 3.18 -10.68 -22.19
C ALA A 359 4.31 -9.66 -21.98
N TYR A 360 4.13 -8.42 -22.41
CA TYR A 360 5.14 -7.35 -22.27
C TYR A 360 5.01 -6.55 -20.97
N THR A 361 4.06 -6.90 -20.11
CA THR A 361 3.76 -6.15 -18.88
C THR A 361 4.22 -6.95 -17.68
N SER A 362 5.54 -6.95 -17.43
CA SER A 362 6.11 -7.56 -16.24
C SER A 362 5.82 -6.73 -14.99
N GLU A 363 5.75 -7.38 -13.82
CA GLU A 363 5.63 -6.74 -12.50
C GLU A 363 6.64 -5.59 -12.32
N SER A 364 7.89 -5.82 -12.68
CA SER A 364 8.96 -4.83 -12.54
C SER A 364 8.69 -3.50 -13.27
N LEU A 365 7.97 -3.51 -14.40
CA LEU A 365 7.58 -2.26 -15.07
C LEU A 365 6.57 -1.48 -14.23
N GLY A 366 5.60 -2.16 -13.61
CA GLY A 366 4.65 -1.54 -12.70
C GLY A 366 5.32 -0.98 -11.47
N ASP A 367 6.16 -1.77 -10.84
CA ASP A 367 6.82 -1.43 -9.59
C ASP A 367 7.76 -0.22 -9.69
N TYR A 368 8.41 -0.05 -10.84
CA TYR A 368 9.40 1.01 -10.96
C TYR A 368 8.95 2.21 -11.77
N CYS A 369 8.16 2.05 -12.84
CA CYS A 369 8.02 3.15 -13.79
C CYS A 369 6.72 3.22 -14.60
N ALA A 370 5.78 2.28 -14.52
CA ALA A 370 4.55 2.36 -15.32
C ALA A 370 3.64 3.52 -14.91
N GLY A 371 3.62 3.89 -13.62
CA GLY A 371 2.86 5.01 -13.08
C GLY A 371 1.89 4.66 -11.97
N PRO A 372 1.10 3.57 -12.04
CA PRO A 372 0.31 3.10 -10.91
C PRO A 372 1.16 2.81 -9.67
N ASN A 373 0.53 2.84 -8.50
CA ASN A 373 1.22 2.64 -7.23
C ASN A 373 1.51 1.16 -6.96
N HIS A 374 2.71 0.88 -6.43
CA HIS A 374 3.12 -0.46 -6.04
C HIS A 374 2.93 -0.76 -4.53
N VAL A 375 2.41 0.18 -3.75
CA VAL A 375 1.99 -0.11 -2.37
C VAL A 375 0.62 -0.74 -2.45
N LEU A 376 0.59 -2.05 -2.43
CA LEU A 376 -0.54 -2.88 -2.79
C LEU A 376 -1.04 -3.71 -1.59
N PRO A 377 -2.33 -4.07 -1.55
CA PRO A 377 -2.86 -4.99 -0.55
C PRO A 377 -2.35 -6.40 -0.77
N THR A 378 -1.83 -7.02 0.29
CA THR A 378 -1.30 -8.39 0.33
C THR A 378 -2.20 -9.34 1.10
N SER A 379 -1.88 -10.63 1.14
CA SER A 379 -2.54 -11.64 1.98
C SER A 379 -4.04 -11.72 1.77
N GLY A 380 -4.47 -11.59 0.51
CA GLY A 380 -5.86 -11.67 0.10
C GLY A 380 -6.70 -10.44 0.46
N THR A 381 -6.11 -9.37 1.01
CA THR A 381 -6.83 -8.13 1.39
C THR A 381 -7.27 -7.30 0.18
N ALA A 382 -6.80 -7.61 -1.03
CA ALA A 382 -7.30 -7.04 -2.28
C ALA A 382 -8.82 -7.25 -2.52
N ARG A 383 -9.47 -8.06 -1.66
CA ARG A 383 -10.95 -8.21 -1.64
C ARG A 383 -11.68 -6.99 -1.12
N PHE A 384 -11.02 -6.16 -0.30
CA PHE A 384 -11.62 -5.00 0.38
C PHE A 384 -10.69 -3.80 0.51
N SER A 385 -9.43 -3.95 0.10
CA SER A 385 -8.44 -2.86 0.08
C SER A 385 -8.02 -2.54 -1.34
N SER A 386 -7.54 -1.33 -1.54
CA SER A 386 -7.06 -0.82 -2.84
C SER A 386 -5.58 -0.47 -2.77
N PRO A 387 -4.90 -0.32 -3.92
CA PRO A 387 -3.58 0.31 -3.99
C PRO A 387 -3.57 1.68 -3.32
N LEU A 388 -2.42 2.07 -2.77
CA LEU A 388 -2.23 3.42 -2.27
C LEU A 388 -2.46 4.44 -3.40
N GLY A 389 -3.23 5.47 -3.13
CA GLY A 389 -3.58 6.46 -4.13
C GLY A 389 -3.80 7.85 -3.53
N VAL A 390 -4.16 8.80 -4.38
CA VAL A 390 -4.46 10.18 -3.97
C VAL A 390 -5.55 10.23 -2.90
N TYR A 391 -6.55 9.34 -3.01
CA TYR A 391 -7.67 9.24 -2.08
C TYR A 391 -7.26 8.84 -0.65
N ASP A 392 -6.08 8.23 -0.45
CA ASP A 392 -5.54 7.89 0.86
C ASP A 392 -5.00 9.10 1.63
N PHE A 393 -4.64 10.15 0.90
CA PHE A 393 -4.10 11.40 1.41
C PHE A 393 -5.14 12.52 1.46
N GLN A 394 -6.41 12.18 1.29
CA GLN A 394 -7.54 13.07 1.32
C GLN A 394 -8.61 12.56 2.27
N LYS A 395 -9.36 13.51 2.83
CA LYS A 395 -10.59 13.21 3.58
C LYS A 395 -11.80 13.85 2.89
N ARG A 396 -12.95 13.26 3.10
CA ARG A 396 -14.23 13.67 2.52
C ARG A 396 -15.18 14.05 3.63
N SER A 397 -15.79 15.25 3.50
CA SER A 397 -16.82 15.74 4.42
C SER A 397 -18.10 15.98 3.65
N SER A 398 -19.25 15.58 4.18
CA SER A 398 -20.54 15.91 3.61
C SER A 398 -20.79 17.41 3.73
N LEU A 399 -21.30 18.04 2.66
CA LEU A 399 -21.83 19.38 2.65
C LEU A 399 -23.35 19.28 2.60
N ILE A 400 -24.02 19.89 3.58
CA ILE A 400 -25.46 19.88 3.70
C ILE A 400 -25.91 21.31 4.06
N GLU A 401 -26.64 21.94 3.15
CA GLU A 401 -27.32 23.23 3.36
C GLU A 401 -28.79 23.01 3.01
N VAL A 402 -29.64 22.92 4.01
CA VAL A 402 -31.06 22.75 3.78
C VAL A 402 -31.72 24.11 3.61
N SER A 403 -32.42 24.32 2.49
CA SER A 403 -33.19 25.54 2.24
C SER A 403 -34.40 25.64 3.19
N GLN A 404 -35.02 26.81 3.28
CA GLN A 404 -36.24 26.99 4.05
C GLN A 404 -37.37 26.06 3.52
N ALA A 405 -37.53 25.94 2.20
CA ALA A 405 -38.51 25.03 1.58
C ALA A 405 -38.14 23.56 1.87
N GLY A 406 -36.86 23.21 1.80
CA GLY A 406 -36.37 21.89 2.18
C GLY A 406 -36.64 21.55 3.64
N ALA A 407 -36.46 22.51 4.56
CA ALA A 407 -36.78 22.32 5.98
C ALA A 407 -38.27 22.01 6.22
N GLN A 408 -39.16 22.70 5.50
CA GLN A 408 -40.60 22.42 5.59
C GLN A 408 -40.97 21.00 5.12
N ARG A 409 -40.26 20.49 4.11
CA ARG A 409 -40.51 19.15 3.56
C ARG A 409 -39.86 18.06 4.41
N LEU A 410 -38.62 18.25 4.83
CA LEU A 410 -37.81 17.23 5.51
C LEU A 410 -38.03 17.22 7.03
N GLY A 411 -38.37 18.36 7.63
CA GLY A 411 -38.51 18.50 9.08
C GLY A 411 -39.52 17.54 9.71
N PRO A 412 -40.76 17.39 9.15
CA PRO A 412 -41.72 16.43 9.67
C PRO A 412 -41.20 14.98 9.58
N ILE A 413 -40.50 14.63 8.51
CA ILE A 413 -39.91 13.29 8.34
C ILE A 413 -38.85 13.03 9.40
N ALA A 414 -37.94 14.00 9.62
CA ALA A 414 -36.90 13.90 10.60
C ALA A 414 -37.45 13.80 12.04
N ALA A 415 -38.49 14.59 12.36
CA ALA A 415 -39.12 14.58 13.66
C ALA A 415 -39.80 13.22 13.96
N GLU A 416 -40.55 12.68 13.00
CA GLU A 416 -41.22 11.37 13.15
C GLU A 416 -40.23 10.24 13.39
N LEU A 417 -39.17 10.19 12.63
CA LEU A 417 -38.10 9.19 12.79
C LEU A 417 -37.42 9.33 14.14
N ALA A 418 -37.09 10.56 14.55
CA ALA A 418 -36.41 10.81 15.81
C ALA A 418 -37.29 10.46 17.02
N TYR A 419 -38.62 10.72 16.97
CA TYR A 419 -39.54 10.26 17.99
C TYR A 419 -39.62 8.73 18.05
N GLY A 420 -39.64 8.06 16.88
CA GLY A 420 -39.60 6.60 16.81
C GLY A 420 -38.34 5.98 17.45
N GLU A 421 -37.22 6.70 17.41
CA GLU A 421 -35.95 6.31 18.06
C GLU A 421 -35.86 6.75 19.53
N GLY A 422 -36.86 7.48 20.05
CA GLY A 422 -36.87 8.04 21.41
C GLY A 422 -35.96 9.26 21.59
N LEU A 423 -35.51 9.89 20.46
CA LEU A 423 -34.56 11.01 20.43
C LEU A 423 -35.30 12.35 20.34
N GLN A 424 -36.03 12.73 21.41
CA GLN A 424 -36.89 13.92 21.44
C GLN A 424 -36.16 15.24 21.10
N GLY A 425 -34.89 15.39 21.52
CA GLY A 425 -34.09 16.58 21.19
C GLY A 425 -33.83 16.73 19.69
N HIS A 426 -33.67 15.63 18.97
CA HIS A 426 -33.54 15.63 17.50
C HIS A 426 -34.85 16.00 16.82
N ALA A 427 -35.95 15.42 17.29
CA ALA A 427 -37.27 15.75 16.77
C ALA A 427 -37.60 17.24 16.93
N MET A 428 -37.45 17.78 18.12
CA MET A 428 -37.71 19.20 18.43
C MET A 428 -36.77 20.13 17.63
N ALA A 429 -35.50 19.73 17.40
CA ALA A 429 -34.56 20.51 16.58
C ALA A 429 -35.02 20.64 15.13
N ALA A 430 -35.66 19.61 14.57
CA ALA A 430 -36.27 19.65 13.24
C ALA A 430 -37.56 20.51 13.23
N GLU A 431 -38.43 20.32 14.22
CA GLU A 431 -39.72 21.02 14.33
C GLU A 431 -39.58 22.54 14.56
N MET A 432 -38.54 22.98 15.28
CA MET A 432 -38.26 24.41 15.49
C MET A 432 -37.93 25.17 14.20
N ARG A 433 -37.62 24.48 13.11
CA ARG A 433 -37.34 25.03 11.78
C ARG A 433 -38.56 25.02 10.86
N LEU A 434 -39.68 24.50 11.34
CA LEU A 434 -40.94 24.55 10.61
C LEU A 434 -41.62 25.91 10.83
N ASN A 435 -42.23 26.45 9.77
CA ASN A 435 -43.03 27.66 9.87
C ASN A 435 -44.25 27.39 10.80
N LYS A 436 -44.31 28.09 11.93
CA LYS A 436 -45.53 28.09 12.74
C LYS A 436 -46.53 29.01 12.07
N PRO A 437 -47.81 28.61 11.95
CA PRO A 437 -48.87 29.54 11.48
C PRO A 437 -48.87 30.80 12.36
N GLY A 438 -48.51 31.96 11.80
CA GLY A 438 -48.55 33.26 12.49
C GLY A 438 -47.19 33.77 13.05
N ALA A 439 -46.07 33.16 12.81
CA ALA A 439 -44.75 33.72 13.10
C ALA A 439 -44.17 34.38 11.83
N GLU A 440 -44.23 35.70 11.75
CA GLU A 440 -43.39 36.49 10.82
C GLU A 440 -41.95 36.43 11.34
N VAL A 441 -40.98 36.04 10.44
CA VAL A 441 -39.55 36.05 10.70
C VAL A 441 -39.01 37.42 10.36
#